data_225e20970e0f23352027ef50024e336e
#
_entry.id   225e20970e0f23352027ef50024e336e
#
_cell.length_a   1.000
_cell.length_b   1.000
_cell.length_c   1.000
_cell.angle_alpha   90.00
_cell.angle_beta   90.00
_cell.angle_gamma   90.00
#
_symmetry.space_group_name_H-M   'P 1'
#
loop_
_entity.id
_entity.type
_entity.pdbx_description
1 polymer ?
#
loop_
_entity_poly.entity_id
_entity_poly.type
_entity_poly.pdbx_seq_one_letter_code
_entity_poly.pdbx_strand_id
1 'polypeptide(L)'
;SPGITNLLGAIAINELDQAETIYTGWSMDEAKPEDISSQKETNAAMIHGIEQISGKVKIFKDKKFQMTRPLKEIEIDYPRIGKFKPSIFGHPEAITFPKHYKNLQASMNLVHGDRLTMTILRFINKLIALRLLSKGIAARFLDWLERNSSSKKSQQQNNLPEIYALAIGPKNNKLESVGVSYDGTPTRELSM
;
A
#
# COMPACT_ATOMS: atom_id res chain seq x y z
N SER A 1 5.89 1.19 -7.91
CA SER A 1 7.20 0.68 -8.33
C SER A 1 7.80 -0.20 -7.24
N PRO A 2 8.03 -1.49 -7.51
CA PRO A 2 8.44 -2.48 -6.50
C PRO A 2 9.89 -2.36 -6.03
N GLY A 3 10.46 -1.22 -5.94
CA GLY A 3 11.84 -1.02 -5.46
C GLY A 3 11.95 0.05 -4.39
N ILE A 4 11.22 1.13 -4.52
CA ILE A 4 11.29 2.28 -3.59
C ILE A 4 10.84 1.88 -2.19
N THR A 5 9.71 1.22 -2.05
CA THR A 5 9.19 0.82 -0.74
C THR A 5 10.13 -0.13 0.00
N ASN A 6 10.85 -1.00 -0.72
CA ASN A 6 11.91 -1.83 -0.14
C ASN A 6 13.09 -0.98 0.34
N LEU A 7 13.53 0.01 -0.46
CA LEU A 7 14.62 0.90 -0.09
C LEU A 7 14.26 1.76 1.13
N LEU A 8 13.08 2.41 1.10
CA LEU A 8 12.59 3.19 2.24
C LEU A 8 12.48 2.33 3.51
N GLY A 9 11.96 1.10 3.36
CA GLY A 9 11.86 0.16 4.46
C GLY A 9 13.22 -0.23 5.04
N ALA A 10 14.22 -0.50 4.19
CA ALA A 10 15.57 -0.79 4.63
C ALA A 10 16.20 0.40 5.37
N ILE A 11 16.02 1.63 4.86
CA ILE A 11 16.49 2.85 5.52
C ILE A 11 15.83 2.98 6.90
N ALA A 12 14.50 2.86 6.97
CA ALA A 12 13.76 2.99 8.23
C ALA A 12 14.19 1.94 9.28
N ILE A 13 14.41 0.69 8.84
CA ILE A 13 14.88 -0.40 9.71
C ILE A 13 16.28 -0.11 10.26
N ASN A 14 17.19 0.37 9.41
CA ASN A 14 18.60 0.62 9.79
C ASN A 14 18.78 1.83 10.72
N GLU A 15 17.76 2.66 10.87
CA GLU A 15 17.76 3.77 11.84
C GLU A 15 17.46 3.32 13.29
N LEU A 16 17.04 2.08 13.48
CA LEU A 16 16.74 1.49 14.78
C LEU A 16 17.84 0.51 15.20
N ASP A 17 18.04 0.34 16.50
CA ASP A 17 18.98 -0.68 17.02
C ASP A 17 18.45 -2.10 16.65
N GLN A 18 17.13 -2.25 16.68
CA GLN A 18 16.43 -3.47 16.26
C GLN A 18 15.00 -3.12 15.81
N ALA A 19 14.69 -3.35 14.56
CA ALA A 19 13.31 -3.22 14.10
C ALA A 19 12.48 -4.47 14.46
N GLU A 20 11.32 -4.25 15.04
CA GLU A 20 10.34 -5.30 15.35
C GLU A 20 9.15 -5.28 14.36
N THR A 21 8.79 -4.13 13.86
CA THR A 21 7.68 -3.95 12.92
C THR A 21 8.11 -3.09 11.75
N ILE A 22 7.68 -3.46 10.55
CA ILE A 22 7.82 -2.65 9.34
C ILE A 22 6.49 -2.56 8.61
N TYR A 23 6.07 -1.35 8.33
CA TYR A 23 4.98 -1.02 7.44
C TYR A 23 5.53 -0.27 6.22
N THR A 24 5.12 -0.67 5.04
CA THR A 24 5.32 0.10 3.81
C THR A 24 3.97 0.50 3.26
N GLY A 25 3.87 1.66 2.67
CA GLY A 25 2.58 2.14 2.20
C GLY A 25 2.67 3.13 1.07
N TRP A 26 1.55 3.29 0.36
CA TRP A 26 1.40 4.29 -0.69
C TRP A 26 -0.04 4.80 -0.80
N SER A 27 -0.17 5.94 -1.47
CA SER A 27 -1.46 6.53 -1.79
C SER A 27 -2.08 5.90 -3.03
N MET A 28 -3.37 5.58 -2.97
CA MET A 28 -4.14 5.17 -4.15
C MET A 28 -4.55 6.36 -5.03
N ASP A 29 -4.53 7.58 -4.47
CA ASP A 29 -4.97 8.80 -5.18
C ASP A 29 -3.92 9.30 -6.17
N GLU A 30 -2.66 8.91 -5.98
CA GLU A 30 -1.51 9.30 -6.81
C GLU A 30 -1.11 8.23 -7.83
N ALA A 31 -1.76 7.07 -7.79
CA ALA A 31 -1.57 6.01 -8.79
C ALA A 31 -2.13 6.46 -10.14
N LYS A 32 -1.44 7.38 -10.83
CA LYS A 32 -1.81 7.78 -12.18
C LYS A 32 -1.44 6.67 -13.16
N PRO A 33 -2.35 6.30 -14.08
CA PRO A 33 -1.96 5.46 -15.20
C PRO A 33 -0.91 6.22 -16.02
N GLU A 34 0.06 5.48 -16.55
CA GLU A 34 0.87 6.00 -17.64
C GLU A 34 -0.07 6.49 -18.75
N ASP A 35 0.25 7.63 -19.37
CA ASP A 35 -0.50 8.20 -20.50
C ASP A 35 -0.58 7.20 -21.66
N ILE A 36 -1.51 6.26 -21.57
CA ILE A 36 -1.81 5.29 -22.61
C ILE A 36 -2.95 5.85 -23.45
N SER A 37 -2.66 6.92 -24.16
CA SER A 37 -3.61 7.54 -25.08
C SER A 37 -3.98 6.65 -26.29
N SER A 38 -3.42 5.46 -26.41
CA SER A 38 -3.57 4.60 -27.59
C SER A 38 -3.94 3.13 -27.33
N GLN A 39 -4.03 2.65 -26.09
CA GLN A 39 -4.34 1.24 -25.87
C GLN A 39 -5.82 1.00 -25.53
N LYS A 40 -6.49 0.24 -26.40
CA LYS A 40 -7.87 -0.28 -26.18
C LYS A 40 -7.96 -1.38 -25.12
N GLU A 41 -6.82 -1.82 -24.58
CA GLU A 41 -6.76 -2.91 -23.61
C GLU A 41 -6.78 -2.37 -22.17
N THR A 42 -7.42 -3.12 -21.27
CA THR A 42 -7.43 -2.79 -19.84
C THR A 42 -6.01 -2.73 -19.32
N ASN A 43 -5.64 -1.64 -18.63
CA ASN A 43 -4.31 -1.43 -18.10
C ASN A 43 -3.87 -2.61 -17.21
N ALA A 44 -2.71 -3.20 -17.51
CA ALA A 44 -2.14 -4.31 -16.75
C ALA A 44 -1.96 -3.97 -15.26
N ALA A 45 -1.64 -2.71 -14.94
CA ALA A 45 -1.54 -2.23 -13.56
C ALA A 45 -2.89 -2.32 -12.82
N MET A 46 -4.00 -2.04 -13.50
CA MET A 46 -5.35 -2.15 -12.94
C MET A 46 -5.72 -3.60 -12.63
N ILE A 47 -5.40 -4.53 -13.54
CA ILE A 47 -5.62 -5.97 -13.34
C ILE A 47 -4.81 -6.43 -12.12
N HIS A 48 -3.54 -6.05 -12.06
CA HIS A 48 -2.66 -6.38 -10.93
C HIS A 48 -3.16 -5.78 -9.61
N GLY A 49 -3.62 -4.52 -9.62
CA GLY A 49 -4.24 -3.88 -8.45
C GLY A 49 -5.46 -4.66 -7.94
N ILE A 50 -6.34 -5.10 -8.84
CA ILE A 50 -7.50 -5.93 -8.48
C ILE A 50 -7.07 -7.28 -7.90
N GLU A 51 -6.02 -7.89 -8.40
CA GLU A 51 -5.49 -9.13 -7.83
C GLU A 51 -5.01 -8.94 -6.41
N GLN A 52 -4.32 -7.85 -6.12
CA GLN A 52 -3.79 -7.53 -4.80
C GLN A 52 -4.85 -7.18 -3.76
N ILE A 53 -6.04 -6.75 -4.18
CA ILE A 53 -7.19 -6.54 -3.28
C ILE A 53 -8.19 -7.70 -3.31
N SER A 54 -7.92 -8.78 -4.03
CA SER A 54 -8.86 -9.91 -4.16
C SER A 54 -8.44 -11.11 -3.31
N GLY A 55 -9.41 -11.83 -2.79
CA GLY A 55 -9.17 -13.07 -2.05
C GLY A 55 -8.55 -12.84 -0.68
N LYS A 56 -7.42 -13.48 -0.42
CA LYS A 56 -6.64 -13.35 0.82
C LYS A 56 -5.23 -12.93 0.48
N VAL A 57 -4.69 -11.99 1.24
CA VAL A 57 -3.33 -11.50 1.12
C VAL A 57 -2.46 -12.01 2.25
N LYS A 58 -1.19 -12.24 1.95
CA LYS A 58 -0.22 -12.72 2.92
C LYS A 58 0.42 -11.53 3.64
N ILE A 59 0.43 -11.59 4.95
CA ILE A 59 1.13 -10.67 5.85
C ILE A 59 2.07 -11.46 6.75
N PHE A 60 3.00 -10.78 7.40
CA PHE A 60 3.80 -11.33 8.49
C PHE A 60 3.37 -10.64 9.78
N LYS A 61 2.93 -11.43 10.75
CA LYS A 61 2.48 -10.94 12.06
C LYS A 61 2.73 -12.00 13.11
N ASP A 62 3.11 -11.57 14.32
CA ASP A 62 3.44 -12.45 15.45
C ASP A 62 4.50 -13.52 15.06
N LYS A 63 5.53 -13.07 14.30
CA LYS A 63 6.63 -13.89 13.76
C LYS A 63 6.17 -15.03 12.83
N LYS A 64 4.97 -14.94 12.26
CA LYS A 64 4.39 -15.96 11.38
C LYS A 64 3.77 -15.34 10.13
N PHE A 65 3.86 -16.05 9.02
CA PHE A 65 3.09 -15.71 7.84
C PHE A 65 1.63 -16.09 8.04
N GLN A 66 0.76 -15.14 7.82
CA GLN A 66 -0.69 -15.29 7.99
C GLN A 66 -1.42 -14.78 6.75
N MET A 67 -2.59 -15.36 6.49
CA MET A 67 -3.48 -14.89 5.44
C MET A 67 -4.58 -14.00 6.06
N THR A 68 -4.76 -12.82 5.50
CA THR A 68 -5.79 -11.87 5.95
C THR A 68 -6.64 -11.37 4.79
N ARG A 69 -7.75 -10.71 5.09
CA ARG A 69 -8.55 -10.03 4.08
C ARG A 69 -7.83 -8.75 3.65
N PRO A 70 -7.71 -8.46 2.35
CA PRO A 70 -7.24 -7.17 1.88
C PRO A 70 -8.22 -6.06 2.28
N LEU A 71 -7.77 -4.83 2.25
CA LEU A 71 -8.50 -3.61 2.59
C LEU A 71 -9.07 -3.58 4.03
N LYS A 72 -8.59 -4.47 4.91
CA LYS A 72 -8.83 -4.37 6.35
C LYS A 72 -8.05 -3.18 6.90
N GLU A 73 -8.74 -2.29 7.61
CA GLU A 73 -8.10 -1.16 8.28
C GLU A 73 -7.31 -1.60 9.51
N ILE A 74 -6.18 -0.96 9.74
CA ILE A 74 -5.40 -1.05 10.97
C ILE A 74 -5.08 0.36 11.44
N GLU A 75 -5.18 0.59 12.75
CA GLU A 75 -4.81 1.88 13.33
C GLU A 75 -3.32 1.91 13.60
N ILE A 76 -2.65 2.94 13.12
CA ILE A 76 -1.22 3.15 13.29
C ILE A 76 -1.00 4.59 13.72
N ASP A 77 -0.12 4.78 14.70
CA ASP A 77 0.36 6.08 15.12
C ASP A 77 1.66 6.42 14.37
N TYR A 78 1.57 7.42 13.51
CA TYR A 78 2.69 7.85 12.67
C TYR A 78 3.44 9.00 13.35
N PRO A 79 4.79 8.96 13.40
CA PRO A 79 5.58 10.01 14.01
C PRO A 79 5.25 11.37 13.39
N ARG A 80 4.97 12.38 14.24
CA ARG A 80 4.65 13.76 13.87
C ARG A 80 3.34 13.97 13.08
N ILE A 81 2.69 12.90 12.66
CA ILE A 81 1.46 12.95 11.84
C ILE A 81 0.25 12.56 12.68
N GLY A 82 0.41 11.58 13.61
CA GLY A 82 -0.65 11.09 14.47
C GLY A 82 -1.31 9.82 13.96
N LYS A 83 -2.49 9.51 14.48
CA LYS A 83 -3.19 8.24 14.22
C LYS A 83 -3.95 8.26 12.91
N PHE A 84 -3.69 7.25 12.08
CA PHE A 84 -4.39 6.98 10.83
C PHE A 84 -4.82 5.53 10.72
N LYS A 85 -5.77 5.25 9.82
CA LYS A 85 -6.31 3.91 9.55
C LYS A 85 -6.09 3.52 8.09
N PRO A 86 -4.85 3.26 7.67
CA PRO A 86 -4.60 2.70 6.36
C PRO A 86 -5.16 1.28 6.26
N SER A 87 -5.26 0.78 5.05
CA SER A 87 -5.80 -0.54 4.74
C SER A 87 -4.72 -1.50 4.30
N ILE A 88 -4.79 -2.76 4.73
CA ILE A 88 -3.86 -3.82 4.33
C ILE A 88 -3.99 -4.08 2.83
N PHE A 89 -2.85 -4.19 2.17
CA PHE A 89 -2.75 -4.44 0.74
C PHE A 89 -1.80 -5.62 0.46
N GLY A 90 -2.09 -6.39 -0.59
CA GLY A 90 -1.29 -7.56 -0.95
C GLY A 90 -0.08 -7.19 -1.78
N HIS A 91 1.11 -7.11 -1.18
CA HIS A 91 2.33 -6.80 -1.91
C HIS A 91 3.52 -7.63 -1.40
N PRO A 92 4.54 -7.89 -2.23
CA PRO A 92 5.68 -8.76 -1.89
C PRO A 92 6.51 -8.32 -0.68
N GLU A 93 6.61 -7.03 -0.38
CA GLU A 93 7.45 -6.52 0.71
C GLU A 93 7.07 -7.12 2.07
N ALA A 94 5.78 -7.33 2.31
CA ALA A 94 5.32 -8.00 3.54
C ALA A 94 5.95 -9.39 3.75
N ILE A 95 6.45 -10.00 2.66
CA ILE A 95 7.07 -11.32 2.65
C ILE A 95 8.59 -11.22 2.63
N THR A 96 9.14 -10.23 1.92
CA THR A 96 10.59 -10.11 1.70
C THR A 96 11.31 -9.62 2.94
N PHE A 97 10.80 -8.61 3.64
CA PHE A 97 11.45 -8.09 4.84
C PHE A 97 11.71 -9.16 5.92
N PRO A 98 10.75 -10.02 6.31
CA PRO A 98 11.00 -11.03 7.33
C PRO A 98 12.02 -12.10 6.93
N LYS A 99 12.29 -12.26 5.64
CA LYS A 99 13.35 -13.18 5.17
C LYS A 99 14.74 -12.62 5.43
N HIS A 100 14.90 -11.31 5.37
CA HIS A 100 16.19 -10.63 5.57
C HIS A 100 16.37 -10.16 7.02
N TYR A 101 15.33 -9.66 7.66
CA TYR A 101 15.34 -9.11 9.01
C TYR A 101 14.66 -10.06 9.99
N LYS A 102 15.44 -10.93 10.62
CA LYS A 102 14.92 -12.05 11.45
C LYS A 102 14.26 -11.61 12.77
N ASN A 103 14.56 -10.39 13.22
CA ASN A 103 13.99 -9.84 14.45
C ASN A 103 12.58 -9.29 14.27
N LEU A 104 12.12 -9.12 13.04
CA LEU A 104 10.78 -8.62 12.77
C LEU A 104 9.71 -9.54 13.38
N GLN A 105 8.75 -8.92 14.03
CA GLN A 105 7.52 -9.53 14.53
C GLN A 105 6.36 -9.30 13.59
N ALA A 106 6.37 -8.15 12.86
CA ALA A 106 5.35 -7.82 11.88
C ALA A 106 5.92 -7.14 10.64
N SER A 107 5.34 -7.46 9.48
CA SER A 107 5.62 -6.80 8.19
C SER A 107 4.34 -6.79 7.35
N MET A 108 3.88 -5.60 6.96
CA MET A 108 2.65 -5.41 6.21
C MET A 108 2.79 -4.30 5.18
N ASN A 109 2.13 -4.48 4.04
CA ASN A 109 1.93 -3.41 3.08
C ASN A 109 0.57 -2.77 3.26
N LEU A 110 0.53 -1.47 3.11
CA LEU A 110 -0.62 -0.64 3.40
C LEU A 110 -0.93 0.28 2.22
N VAL A 111 -2.20 0.60 2.07
CA VAL A 111 -2.65 1.65 1.16
C VAL A 111 -3.55 2.61 1.90
N HIS A 112 -3.54 3.85 1.48
CA HIS A 112 -4.46 4.89 1.89
C HIS A 112 -4.96 5.63 0.65
N GLY A 113 -6.04 6.36 0.80
CA GLY A 113 -6.64 7.12 -0.26
C GLY A 113 -7.86 7.86 0.26
N ASP A 114 -8.51 8.64 -0.59
CA ASP A 114 -9.73 9.32 -0.20
C ASP A 114 -10.83 8.32 0.20
N ARG A 115 -11.77 8.80 0.99
CA ARG A 115 -12.83 7.95 1.56
C ARG A 115 -13.70 7.30 0.49
N LEU A 116 -13.95 7.99 -0.62
CA LEU A 116 -14.79 7.49 -1.71
C LEU A 116 -14.08 6.35 -2.45
N THR A 117 -12.84 6.58 -2.87
CA THR A 117 -11.99 5.58 -3.53
C THR A 117 -11.89 4.32 -2.68
N MET A 118 -11.54 4.45 -1.39
CA MET A 118 -11.42 3.30 -0.49
C MET A 118 -12.75 2.57 -0.28
N THR A 119 -13.88 3.28 -0.28
CA THR A 119 -15.21 2.66 -0.17
C THR A 119 -15.57 1.87 -1.43
N ILE A 120 -15.30 2.42 -2.62
CA ILE A 120 -15.51 1.74 -3.90
C ILE A 120 -14.67 0.46 -3.96
N LEU A 121 -13.39 0.54 -3.62
CA LEU A 121 -12.51 -0.63 -3.62
C LEU A 121 -12.99 -1.73 -2.67
N ARG A 122 -13.45 -1.37 -1.47
CA ARG A 122 -14.03 -2.34 -0.52
C ARG A 122 -15.31 -2.98 -1.03
N PHE A 123 -16.16 -2.20 -1.69
CA PHE A 123 -17.37 -2.70 -2.31
C PHE A 123 -17.07 -3.69 -3.44
N ILE A 124 -16.16 -3.33 -4.35
CA ILE A 124 -15.69 -4.21 -5.43
C ILE A 124 -15.10 -5.50 -4.85
N ASN A 125 -14.22 -5.40 -3.85
CA ASN A 125 -13.65 -6.57 -3.18
C ASN A 125 -14.74 -7.50 -2.63
N LYS A 126 -15.77 -6.93 -2.00
CA LYS A 126 -16.91 -7.72 -1.48
C LYS A 126 -17.66 -8.43 -2.58
N LEU A 127 -17.93 -7.77 -3.71
CA LEU A 127 -18.61 -8.39 -4.86
C LEU A 127 -17.77 -9.52 -5.48
N ILE A 128 -16.45 -9.33 -5.58
CA ILE A 128 -15.55 -10.39 -6.06
C ILE A 128 -15.54 -11.58 -5.08
N ALA A 129 -15.47 -11.31 -3.78
CA ALA A 129 -15.49 -12.35 -2.75
C ALA A 129 -16.80 -13.18 -2.76
N LEU A 130 -17.91 -12.55 -3.06
CA LEU A 130 -19.22 -13.19 -3.24
C LEU A 130 -19.41 -13.84 -4.61
N ARG A 131 -18.39 -13.78 -5.50
CA ARG A 131 -18.45 -14.25 -6.89
C ARG A 131 -19.52 -13.58 -7.76
N LEU A 132 -20.00 -12.41 -7.36
CA LEU A 132 -20.96 -11.60 -8.10
C LEU A 132 -20.29 -10.73 -9.18
N LEU A 133 -18.98 -10.52 -9.06
CA LEU A 133 -18.19 -9.71 -9.99
C LEU A 133 -16.88 -10.45 -10.31
N SER A 134 -16.58 -10.61 -11.61
CA SER A 134 -15.28 -11.15 -12.01
C SER A 134 -14.19 -10.09 -11.90
N LYS A 135 -12.95 -10.51 -11.65
CA LYS A 135 -11.78 -9.59 -11.55
C LYS A 135 -11.59 -8.77 -12.82
N GLY A 136 -11.79 -9.38 -14.00
CA GLY A 136 -11.68 -8.69 -15.27
C GLY A 136 -12.72 -7.60 -15.48
N ILE A 137 -13.96 -7.83 -15.06
CA ILE A 137 -15.04 -6.81 -15.12
C ILE A 137 -14.73 -5.70 -14.11
N ALA A 138 -14.27 -6.03 -12.90
CA ALA A 138 -13.88 -5.07 -11.90
C ALA A 138 -12.74 -4.16 -12.39
N ALA A 139 -11.72 -4.74 -13.03
CA ALA A 139 -10.61 -3.99 -13.60
C ALA A 139 -11.07 -3.02 -14.70
N ARG A 140 -11.93 -3.46 -15.62
CA ARG A 140 -12.51 -2.60 -16.68
C ARG A 140 -13.36 -1.47 -16.08
N PHE A 141 -14.14 -1.76 -15.05
CA PHE A 141 -14.96 -0.74 -14.38
C PHE A 141 -14.09 0.33 -13.71
N LEU A 142 -13.04 -0.06 -13.01
CA LEU A 142 -12.11 0.90 -12.41
C LEU A 142 -11.35 1.71 -13.47
N ASP A 143 -10.89 1.09 -14.53
CA ASP A 143 -10.24 1.76 -15.66
C ASP A 143 -11.19 2.79 -16.32
N TRP A 144 -12.47 2.40 -16.52
CA TRP A 144 -13.49 3.31 -17.02
C TRP A 144 -13.75 4.47 -16.06
N LEU A 145 -13.85 4.18 -14.76
CA LEU A 145 -14.08 5.20 -13.73
C LEU A 145 -12.93 6.21 -13.70
N GLU A 146 -11.71 5.74 -13.76
CA GLU A 146 -10.51 6.57 -13.78
C GLU A 146 -10.47 7.49 -15.02
N ARG A 147 -10.73 6.95 -16.20
CA ARG A 147 -10.79 7.72 -17.47
C ARG A 147 -11.89 8.76 -17.48
N ASN A 148 -13.00 8.52 -16.80
CA ASN A 148 -14.16 9.42 -16.79
C ASN A 148 -14.26 10.30 -15.54
N SER A 149 -13.44 10.02 -14.53
CA SER A 149 -13.33 10.90 -13.36
C SER A 149 -12.41 12.06 -13.72
N SER A 150 -13.00 13.22 -13.98
CA SER A 150 -12.23 14.46 -13.99
C SER A 150 -11.53 14.59 -12.65
N SER A 151 -10.21 14.46 -12.62
CA SER A 151 -9.40 14.52 -11.41
C SER A 151 -9.48 15.93 -10.81
N LYS A 152 -10.60 16.24 -10.17
CA LYS A 152 -10.58 17.21 -9.09
C LYS A 152 -9.76 16.53 -8.00
N LYS A 153 -8.48 16.91 -7.88
CA LYS A 153 -7.68 16.60 -6.71
C LYS A 153 -8.56 16.91 -5.51
N SER A 154 -9.08 15.89 -4.88
CA SER A 154 -9.69 16.02 -3.57
C SER A 154 -8.56 16.53 -2.69
N GLN A 155 -8.56 17.82 -2.36
CA GLN A 155 -7.69 18.43 -1.37
C GLN A 155 -8.10 17.96 0.03
N GLN A 156 -8.59 16.75 0.14
CA GLN A 156 -8.77 16.14 1.43
C GLN A 156 -7.39 15.72 1.88
N GLN A 157 -6.84 16.53 2.79
CA GLN A 157 -5.56 16.38 3.47
C GLN A 157 -5.42 14.97 4.05
N ASN A 158 -5.07 14.01 3.21
CA ASN A 158 -4.39 12.83 3.68
C ASN A 158 -2.99 13.31 4.06
N ASN A 159 -2.75 13.52 5.35
CA ASN A 159 -1.45 13.97 5.85
C ASN A 159 -0.38 12.87 5.74
N LEU A 160 -0.72 11.69 5.20
CA LEU A 160 0.26 10.64 4.94
C LEU A 160 0.98 10.88 3.62
N PRO A 161 2.31 10.64 3.58
CA PRO A 161 3.09 10.75 2.35
C PRO A 161 2.58 9.80 1.26
N GLU A 162 2.83 10.16 0.00
CA GLU A 162 2.45 9.36 -1.16
C GLU A 162 3.05 7.95 -1.10
N ILE A 163 4.35 7.87 -0.80
CA ILE A 163 5.06 6.61 -0.58
C ILE A 163 5.87 6.72 0.71
N TYR A 164 5.76 5.73 1.57
CA TYR A 164 6.45 5.73 2.84
C TYR A 164 6.81 4.33 3.34
N ALA A 165 7.71 4.31 4.31
CA ALA A 165 7.96 3.18 5.20
C ALA A 165 7.95 3.67 6.65
N LEU A 166 7.48 2.83 7.57
CA LEU A 166 7.47 3.07 9.00
C LEU A 166 8.02 1.84 9.71
N ALA A 167 9.18 1.98 10.32
CA ALA A 167 9.76 0.96 11.19
C ALA A 167 9.50 1.31 12.65
N ILE A 168 9.24 0.29 13.46
CA ILE A 168 9.01 0.44 14.90
C ILE A 168 9.89 -0.58 15.63
N GLY A 169 10.57 -0.14 16.66
CA GLY A 169 11.43 -0.99 17.47
C GLY A 169 12.28 -0.21 18.47
N PRO A 170 13.10 -0.89 19.28
CA PRO A 170 14.00 -0.22 20.21
C PRO A 170 15.09 0.61 19.52
N LYS A 171 15.32 1.80 20.07
CA LYS A 171 16.46 2.66 19.81
C LYS A 171 16.89 3.30 21.13
N ASN A 172 18.15 3.12 21.52
CA ASN A 172 18.67 3.60 22.81
C ASN A 172 17.80 3.15 24.00
N ASN A 173 17.41 1.88 24.04
CA ASN A 173 16.52 1.26 25.05
C ASN A 173 15.12 1.88 25.17
N LYS A 174 14.66 2.62 24.17
CA LYS A 174 13.28 3.16 24.09
C LYS A 174 12.61 2.63 22.84
N LEU A 175 11.31 2.40 22.93
CA LEU A 175 10.50 2.06 21.75
C LEU A 175 10.34 3.33 20.91
N GLU A 176 10.85 3.30 19.69
CA GLU A 176 10.76 4.41 18.74
C GLU A 176 10.12 3.98 17.43
N SER A 177 9.62 4.97 16.69
CA SER A 177 9.09 4.80 15.35
C SER A 177 9.84 5.72 14.39
N VAL A 178 10.33 5.15 13.30
CA VAL A 178 11.06 5.88 12.25
C VAL A 178 10.25 5.82 10.97
N GLY A 179 9.76 6.98 10.53
CA GLY A 179 9.08 7.16 9.24
C GLY A 179 10.05 7.71 8.20
N VAL A 180 10.06 7.08 7.04
CA VAL A 180 10.81 7.54 5.86
C VAL A 180 9.84 7.64 4.70
N SER A 181 9.84 8.78 4.00
CA SER A 181 8.97 9.02 2.86
C SER A 181 9.77 9.43 1.63
N TYR A 182 9.16 9.22 0.48
CA TYR A 182 9.67 9.69 -0.79
C TYR A 182 8.79 10.85 -1.28
N ASP A 183 9.42 11.94 -1.65
CA ASP A 183 8.76 13.23 -1.99
C ASP A 183 8.91 13.56 -3.49
N GLY A 184 9.10 12.54 -4.33
CA GLY A 184 9.25 12.67 -5.78
C GLY A 184 8.02 12.16 -6.54
N THR A 185 8.02 12.28 -7.86
CA THR A 185 7.04 11.64 -8.75
C THR A 185 7.52 10.23 -9.12
N PRO A 186 7.08 9.18 -8.42
CA PRO A 186 7.74 7.87 -8.42
C PRO A 186 7.64 7.12 -9.75
N THR A 187 6.66 7.42 -10.56
CA THR A 187 6.42 6.68 -11.81
C THR A 187 7.27 7.14 -12.98
N ARG A 188 7.80 8.35 -12.98
CA ARG A 188 8.55 8.91 -14.11
C ARG A 188 10.06 8.80 -13.94
N GLU A 189 10.57 8.84 -12.71
CA GLU A 189 12.01 8.89 -12.42
C GLU A 189 12.64 7.49 -12.29
N LEU A 190 11.82 6.44 -12.19
CA LEU A 190 12.29 5.06 -11.97
C LEU A 190 12.18 4.16 -13.19
N SER A 191 11.67 4.67 -14.28
CA SER A 191 11.63 3.97 -15.57
C SER A 191 12.77 4.34 -16.52
N MET A 192 13.78 5.10 -16.03
CA MET A 192 15.01 5.37 -16.76
C MET A 192 16.14 4.39 -16.42
#